data_1002b3aeb5616b3cecf047a6cf6b29ce
#
_entry.id   1002b3aeb5616b3cecf047a6cf6b29ce
#
_cell.length_a   1.000
_cell.length_b   1.000
_cell.length_c   1.000
_cell.angle_alpha   90.00
_cell.angle_beta   90.00
_cell.angle_gamma   90.00
#
_symmetry.space_group_name_H-M   'P 1'
#
loop_
_entity.id
_entity.type
_entity.pdbx_description
1 polymer ?
#
loop_
_entity_poly.entity_id
_entity_poly.type
_entity_poly.pdbx_seq_one_letter_code
_entity_poly.pdbx_strand_id
1 'polypeptide(L)'
;RFEHSLSARADLDEVLAAVGQAFACLEIVDSVYPGYRFRLEDNTADGSSAAQVVVGPALPSIEHLDEVGVVLFHNGAESGSATGRAASGHPAAGVVWLVEQLALQGRRIEAGDIVITGGLTRAVPLAARDVVEAVFDGATRVAVHRPPTPTR
;
A
#
# COMPACT_ATOMS: atom_id res chain seq x y z
N ARG A 1 -2.45 -10.02 3.23
CA ARG A 1 -2.23 -10.73 4.49
C ARG A 1 -1.66 -12.11 4.21
N PHE A 2 -0.60 -12.46 4.89
CA PHE A 2 0.06 -13.74 4.76
C PHE A 2 -0.67 -14.83 5.57
N GLU A 3 -0.86 -15.99 4.98
CA GLU A 3 -1.39 -17.17 5.66
C GLU A 3 -0.26 -18.08 6.14
N HIS A 4 0.89 -18.03 5.45
CA HIS A 4 2.09 -18.77 5.82
C HIS A 4 3.28 -17.81 6.03
N SER A 5 4.16 -18.17 6.98
CA SER A 5 5.39 -17.42 7.23
C SER A 5 6.40 -17.63 6.09
N LEU A 6 7.15 -16.58 5.76
CA LEU A 6 8.23 -16.61 4.76
C LEU A 6 9.54 -16.31 5.45
N SER A 7 10.49 -17.24 5.37
CA SER A 7 11.84 -17.11 5.95
C SER A 7 12.89 -17.34 4.89
N ALA A 8 13.90 -16.48 4.86
CA ALA A 8 15.02 -16.54 3.94
C ALA A 8 14.67 -16.62 2.46
N ARG A 9 15.15 -16.34 1.50
CA ARG A 9 14.90 -16.31 0.05
C ARG A 9 13.57 -16.93 -0.35
N ALA A 10 12.66 -16.13 -0.86
CA ALA A 10 11.44 -16.58 -1.51
C ALA A 10 11.38 -15.98 -2.91
N ASP A 11 11.01 -16.76 -3.91
CA ASP A 11 10.69 -16.26 -5.22
C ASP A 11 9.24 -15.74 -5.29
N LEU A 12 8.82 -15.28 -6.46
CA LEU A 12 7.48 -14.70 -6.63
C LEU A 12 6.38 -15.73 -6.38
N ASP A 13 6.56 -16.97 -6.85
CA ASP A 13 5.57 -18.02 -6.71
C ASP A 13 5.43 -18.46 -5.25
N GLU A 14 6.55 -18.56 -4.52
CA GLU A 14 6.55 -18.85 -3.09
C GLU A 14 5.89 -17.73 -2.27
N VAL A 15 6.14 -16.45 -2.64
CA VAL A 15 5.45 -15.32 -2.01
C VAL A 15 3.95 -15.39 -2.25
N LEU A 16 3.52 -15.64 -3.49
CA LEU A 16 2.10 -15.74 -3.83
C LEU A 16 1.43 -16.93 -3.13
N ALA A 17 2.10 -18.08 -3.04
CA ALA A 17 1.60 -19.25 -2.32
C ALA A 17 1.44 -19.00 -0.81
N ALA A 18 2.18 -18.06 -0.23
CA ALA A 18 2.07 -17.69 1.18
C ALA A 18 0.99 -16.64 1.46
N VAL A 19 0.47 -15.95 0.43
CA VAL A 19 -0.58 -14.94 0.57
C VAL A 19 -1.94 -15.61 0.68
N GLY A 20 -2.66 -15.36 1.76
CA GLY A 20 -4.04 -15.81 1.94
C GLY A 20 -5.08 -14.81 1.41
N GLN A 21 -4.81 -13.50 1.52
CA GLN A 21 -5.71 -12.44 1.06
C GLN A 21 -4.97 -11.19 0.61
N ALA A 22 -5.47 -10.56 -0.46
CA ALA A 22 -5.16 -9.19 -0.84
C ALA A 22 -6.33 -8.26 -0.48
N PHE A 23 -6.03 -7.00 -0.19
CA PHE A 23 -7.04 -6.02 0.23
C PHE A 23 -6.90 -4.75 -0.60
N ALA A 24 -8.03 -4.12 -0.90
CA ALA A 24 -8.04 -2.71 -1.27
C ALA A 24 -7.51 -1.90 -0.10
N CYS A 25 -6.53 -1.03 -0.32
CA CYS A 25 -6.02 -0.18 0.76
C CYS A 25 -5.61 1.21 0.26
N LEU A 26 -5.61 2.17 1.17
CA LEU A 26 -5.04 3.50 0.98
C LEU A 26 -3.96 3.72 2.03
N GLU A 27 -2.77 4.10 1.58
CA GLU A 27 -1.72 4.60 2.46
C GLU A 27 -1.87 6.09 2.64
N ILE A 28 -1.81 6.56 3.87
CA ILE A 28 -1.76 7.97 4.23
C ILE A 28 -0.32 8.27 4.61
N VAL A 29 0.30 9.13 3.83
CA VAL A 29 1.66 9.58 4.09
C VAL A 29 1.64 10.97 4.72
N ASP A 30 2.46 11.18 5.74
CA ASP A 30 2.68 12.47 6.38
C ASP A 30 4.11 12.53 6.89
N SER A 31 4.84 13.59 6.58
CA SER A 31 6.23 13.73 6.97
C SER A 31 6.37 14.64 8.18
N VAL A 32 7.23 14.27 9.11
CA VAL A 32 7.63 15.14 10.23
C VAL A 32 8.43 16.35 9.74
N TYR A 33 8.93 16.33 8.51
CA TYR A 33 9.72 17.40 7.92
C TYR A 33 8.83 18.43 7.20
N PRO A 34 8.91 19.73 7.54
CA PRO A 34 8.06 20.75 6.94
C PRO A 34 8.22 20.82 5.42
N GLY A 35 7.07 20.80 4.73
CA GLY A 35 7.00 20.92 3.27
C GLY A 35 7.64 19.75 2.51
N TYR A 36 7.76 18.57 3.14
CA TYR A 36 8.39 17.38 2.55
C TYR A 36 9.84 17.64 2.07
N ARG A 37 10.57 18.47 2.82
CA ARG A 37 11.97 18.80 2.52
C ARG A 37 12.89 17.99 3.39
N PHE A 38 13.41 16.89 2.85
CA PHE A 38 14.28 15.95 3.55
C PHE A 38 15.29 15.33 2.58
N ARG A 39 16.34 14.72 3.14
CA ARG A 39 17.25 13.83 2.41
C ARG A 39 16.74 12.39 2.53
N LEU A 40 17.32 11.46 1.75
CA LEU A 40 16.93 10.07 1.79
C LEU A 40 17.05 9.46 3.19
N GLU A 41 18.14 9.79 3.90
CA GLU A 41 18.40 9.30 5.26
C GLU A 41 17.34 9.78 6.25
N ASP A 42 16.91 11.04 6.13
CA ASP A 42 15.86 11.63 6.95
C ASP A 42 14.52 10.92 6.70
N ASN A 43 14.17 10.71 5.43
CA ASN A 43 12.94 10.00 5.04
C ASN A 43 12.95 8.55 5.54
N THR A 44 14.10 7.89 5.47
CA THR A 44 14.25 6.52 5.99
C THR A 44 14.05 6.49 7.50
N ALA A 45 14.61 7.46 8.22
CA ALA A 45 14.44 7.59 9.67
C ALA A 45 13.00 7.91 10.08
N ASP A 46 12.25 8.63 9.21
CA ASP A 46 10.81 8.94 9.35
C ASP A 46 9.91 7.78 8.88
N GLY A 47 10.47 6.59 8.64
CA GLY A 47 9.71 5.44 8.16
C GLY A 47 9.09 5.65 6.77
N SER A 48 9.79 6.38 5.88
CA SER A 48 9.32 6.75 4.53
C SER A 48 8.03 7.56 4.54
N SER A 49 7.85 8.40 5.57
CA SER A 49 6.65 9.22 5.81
C SER A 49 5.35 8.41 5.98
N ALA A 50 5.46 7.12 6.29
CA ALA A 50 4.30 6.27 6.54
C ALA A 50 3.58 6.70 7.83
N ALA A 51 2.34 7.19 7.72
CA ALA A 51 1.57 7.67 8.85
C ALA A 51 0.44 6.71 9.24
N GLN A 52 -0.38 6.31 8.27
CA GLN A 52 -1.53 5.41 8.50
C GLN A 52 -1.81 4.57 7.25
N VAL A 53 -2.55 3.49 7.43
CA VAL A 53 -3.13 2.71 6.34
C VAL A 53 -4.61 2.47 6.60
N VAL A 54 -5.43 2.65 5.58
CA VAL A 54 -6.84 2.27 5.60
C VAL A 54 -6.95 0.96 4.84
N VAL A 55 -7.22 -0.11 5.56
CA VAL A 55 -7.45 -1.44 4.97
C VAL A 55 -8.95 -1.58 4.72
N GLY A 56 -9.30 -1.69 3.46
CA GLY A 56 -10.66 -1.89 2.99
C GLY A 56 -11.03 -3.38 2.84
N PRO A 57 -12.04 -3.69 2.03
CA PRO A 57 -12.45 -5.07 1.78
C PRO A 57 -11.37 -5.88 1.07
N ALA A 58 -11.43 -7.20 1.24
CA ALA A 58 -10.60 -8.13 0.48
C ALA A 58 -10.95 -8.05 -1.02
N LEU A 59 -9.94 -8.19 -1.86
CA LEU A 59 -10.12 -8.41 -3.28
C LEU A 59 -10.70 -9.81 -3.52
N PRO A 60 -11.47 -10.02 -4.59
CA PRO A 60 -12.10 -11.31 -4.89
C PRO A 60 -11.10 -12.45 -5.13
N SER A 61 -9.91 -12.12 -5.62
CA SER A 61 -8.86 -13.08 -5.92
C SER A 61 -7.48 -12.49 -5.62
N ILE A 62 -6.49 -13.36 -5.43
CA ILE A 62 -5.06 -13.03 -5.40
C ILE A 62 -4.35 -13.39 -6.71
N GLU A 63 -5.08 -14.00 -7.65
CA GLU A 63 -4.57 -14.28 -8.99
C GLU A 63 -4.51 -12.98 -9.80
N HIS A 64 -3.48 -12.85 -10.62
CA HIS A 64 -3.31 -11.71 -11.53
C HIS A 64 -3.34 -10.33 -10.83
N LEU A 65 -2.77 -10.23 -9.63
CA LEU A 65 -2.68 -8.96 -8.90
C LEU A 65 -2.00 -7.84 -9.70
N ASP A 66 -1.16 -8.18 -10.65
CA ASP A 66 -0.52 -7.22 -11.57
C ASP A 66 -1.52 -6.60 -12.55
N GLU A 67 -2.62 -7.26 -12.85
CA GLU A 67 -3.67 -6.79 -13.78
C GLU A 67 -4.81 -6.04 -13.09
N VAL A 68 -4.94 -6.17 -11.76
CA VAL A 68 -5.97 -5.47 -10.99
C VAL A 68 -5.94 -3.99 -11.27
N GLY A 69 -7.01 -3.45 -11.83
CA GLY A 69 -7.17 -2.04 -12.12
C GLY A 69 -7.51 -1.24 -10.87
N VAL A 70 -6.98 -0.03 -10.75
CA VAL A 70 -7.36 0.91 -9.70
C VAL A 70 -7.65 2.28 -10.29
N VAL A 71 -8.74 2.91 -9.85
CA VAL A 71 -9.07 4.30 -10.13
C VAL A 71 -9.15 5.05 -8.81
N LEU A 72 -8.38 6.12 -8.69
CA LEU A 72 -8.37 7.01 -7.52
C LEU A 72 -9.26 8.21 -7.79
N PHE A 73 -10.18 8.49 -6.88
CA PHE A 73 -11.04 9.67 -6.90
C PHE A 73 -10.68 10.60 -5.74
N HIS A 74 -10.68 11.90 -6.01
CA HIS A 74 -10.54 12.96 -5.02
C HIS A 74 -11.76 13.87 -5.09
N ASN A 75 -12.55 13.91 -4.03
CA ASN A 75 -13.80 14.65 -3.96
C ASN A 75 -14.77 14.32 -5.11
N GLY A 76 -14.83 13.04 -5.51
CA GLY A 76 -15.68 12.54 -6.57
C GLY A 76 -15.14 12.72 -8.00
N ALA A 77 -14.03 13.43 -8.18
CA ALA A 77 -13.37 13.57 -9.48
C ALA A 77 -12.24 12.54 -9.62
N GLU A 78 -12.12 11.89 -10.78
CA GLU A 78 -10.99 11.01 -11.06
C GLU A 78 -9.67 11.78 -10.97
N SER A 79 -8.74 11.26 -10.20
CA SER A 79 -7.43 11.86 -9.94
C SER A 79 -6.28 11.06 -10.55
N GLY A 80 -6.51 9.80 -10.84
CA GLY A 80 -5.53 8.92 -11.48
C GLY A 80 -6.00 7.49 -11.54
N SER A 81 -5.39 6.74 -12.44
CA SER A 81 -5.65 5.30 -12.58
C SER A 81 -4.36 4.55 -12.88
N ALA A 82 -4.33 3.26 -12.56
CA ALA A 82 -3.20 2.37 -12.78
C ALA A 82 -3.66 0.92 -12.77
N THR A 83 -2.71 0.01 -12.97
CA THR A 83 -2.88 -1.41 -12.65
C THR A 83 -1.86 -1.84 -11.61
N GLY A 84 -2.00 -3.03 -11.06
CA GLY A 84 -1.04 -3.60 -10.12
C GLY A 84 0.41 -3.64 -10.64
N ARG A 85 0.60 -3.64 -11.95
CA ARG A 85 1.93 -3.56 -12.60
C ARG A 85 2.70 -2.29 -12.25
N ALA A 86 2.03 -1.23 -11.82
CA ALA A 86 2.71 -0.01 -11.36
C ALA A 86 3.61 -0.26 -10.14
N ALA A 87 3.33 -1.29 -9.35
CA ALA A 87 4.19 -1.73 -8.25
C ALA A 87 5.31 -2.67 -8.76
N SER A 88 6.34 -2.12 -9.39
CA SER A 88 7.53 -2.86 -9.86
C SER A 88 7.22 -4.05 -10.79
N GLY A 89 6.18 -3.93 -11.62
CA GLY A 89 5.73 -4.96 -12.54
C GLY A 89 4.73 -5.96 -11.93
N HIS A 90 4.82 -6.21 -10.64
CA HIS A 90 3.89 -7.05 -9.87
C HIS A 90 3.91 -6.65 -8.38
N PRO A 91 2.76 -6.50 -7.70
CA PRO A 91 2.70 -6.09 -6.28
C PRO A 91 3.56 -6.98 -5.36
N ALA A 92 3.60 -8.29 -5.60
CA ALA A 92 4.39 -9.21 -4.79
C ALA A 92 5.91 -9.12 -5.03
N ALA A 93 6.39 -8.45 -6.10
CA ALA A 93 7.83 -8.31 -6.36
C ALA A 93 8.54 -7.54 -5.23
N GLY A 94 7.89 -6.52 -4.66
CA GLY A 94 8.42 -5.80 -3.51
C GLY A 94 8.53 -6.68 -2.25
N VAL A 95 7.67 -7.69 -2.13
CA VAL A 95 7.72 -8.64 -1.01
C VAL A 95 8.91 -9.59 -1.14
N VAL A 96 9.24 -10.04 -2.36
CA VAL A 96 10.45 -10.86 -2.61
C VAL A 96 11.68 -10.14 -2.06
N TRP A 97 11.85 -8.86 -2.42
CA TRP A 97 12.93 -8.03 -1.89
C TRP A 97 12.86 -7.87 -0.36
N LEU A 98 11.66 -7.64 0.19
CA LEU A 98 11.46 -7.47 1.63
C LEU A 98 11.87 -8.72 2.42
N VAL A 99 11.53 -9.91 1.94
CA VAL A 99 11.92 -11.19 2.57
C VAL A 99 13.44 -11.30 2.67
N GLU A 100 14.16 -10.96 1.61
CA GLU A 100 15.62 -10.96 1.61
C GLU A 100 16.19 -9.96 2.64
N GLN A 101 15.65 -8.74 2.70
CA GLN A 101 16.11 -7.73 3.65
C GLN A 101 15.83 -8.11 5.11
N LEU A 102 14.68 -8.71 5.38
CA LEU A 102 14.35 -9.21 6.72
C LEU A 102 15.27 -10.35 7.14
N ALA A 103 15.57 -11.27 6.22
CA ALA A 103 16.46 -12.39 6.47
C ALA A 103 17.89 -11.94 6.85
N LEU A 104 18.41 -10.88 6.22
CA LEU A 104 19.70 -10.27 6.58
C LEU A 104 19.73 -9.74 8.02
N GLN A 105 18.58 -9.45 8.60
CA GLN A 105 18.41 -8.97 9.97
C GLN A 105 17.96 -10.08 10.94
N GLY A 106 17.93 -11.35 10.50
CA GLY A 106 17.42 -12.47 11.29
C GLY A 106 15.91 -12.41 11.55
N ARG A 107 15.16 -11.66 10.70
CA ARG A 107 13.72 -11.50 10.77
C ARG A 107 13.05 -12.21 9.60
N ARG A 108 11.73 -12.32 9.65
CA ARG A 108 10.92 -12.95 8.59
C ARG A 108 9.53 -12.31 8.55
N ILE A 109 8.76 -12.62 7.52
CA ILE A 109 7.32 -12.39 7.48
C ILE A 109 6.64 -13.53 8.22
N GLU A 110 5.75 -13.18 9.16
CA GLU A 110 4.99 -14.16 9.92
C GLU A 110 3.59 -14.35 9.32
N ALA A 111 3.00 -15.54 9.56
CA ALA A 111 1.58 -15.74 9.27
C ALA A 111 0.73 -14.71 10.03
N GLY A 112 -0.20 -14.06 9.35
CA GLY A 112 -1.00 -12.97 9.87
C GLY A 112 -0.49 -11.57 9.52
N ASP A 113 0.78 -11.41 9.17
CA ASP A 113 1.34 -10.12 8.77
C ASP A 113 0.62 -9.54 7.55
N ILE A 114 0.49 -8.21 7.55
CA ILE A 114 0.01 -7.43 6.40
C ILE A 114 1.18 -6.63 5.86
N VAL A 115 1.42 -6.75 4.56
CA VAL A 115 2.42 -5.95 3.84
C VAL A 115 1.69 -5.10 2.81
N ILE A 116 2.01 -3.80 2.76
CA ILE A 116 1.60 -2.90 1.67
C ILE A 116 2.79 -2.71 0.73
N THR A 117 2.55 -2.75 -0.56
CA THR A 117 3.59 -2.89 -1.59
C THR A 117 3.81 -1.63 -2.42
N GLY A 118 3.67 -0.46 -1.81
CA GLY A 118 3.84 0.84 -2.45
C GLY A 118 2.62 1.33 -3.21
N GLY A 119 2.62 2.61 -3.55
CA GLY A 119 1.50 3.27 -4.23
C GLY A 119 1.39 2.89 -5.70
N LEU A 120 0.18 2.58 -6.16
CA LEU A 120 -0.13 2.32 -7.56
C LEU A 120 -0.35 3.62 -8.34
N THR A 121 -0.86 4.67 -7.69
CA THR A 121 -1.13 5.98 -8.27
C THR A 121 -0.28 7.06 -7.61
N ARG A 122 -0.27 8.26 -8.17
CA ARG A 122 0.32 9.41 -7.49
C ARG A 122 -0.49 9.76 -6.25
N ALA A 123 0.21 10.20 -5.19
CA ALA A 123 -0.43 10.71 -4.00
C ALA A 123 -1.22 12.00 -4.31
N VAL A 124 -2.36 12.16 -3.65
CA VAL A 124 -3.18 13.37 -3.69
C VAL A 124 -3.21 14.02 -2.32
N PRO A 125 -3.28 15.37 -2.22
CA PRO A 125 -3.47 16.03 -0.94
C PRO A 125 -4.75 15.56 -0.26
N LEU A 126 -4.73 15.46 1.07
CA LEU A 126 -5.90 15.14 1.89
C LEU A 126 -6.14 16.32 2.84
N ALA A 127 -6.82 17.35 2.35
CA ALA A 127 -7.20 18.52 3.14
C ALA A 127 -8.42 18.26 4.03
N ALA A 128 -8.70 19.17 4.97
CA ALA A 128 -9.90 19.09 5.79
C ALA A 128 -11.16 19.04 4.92
N ARG A 129 -12.06 18.11 5.21
CA ARG A 129 -13.30 17.77 4.46
C ARG A 129 -13.10 17.04 3.14
N ASP A 130 -11.86 16.71 2.75
CA ASP A 130 -11.63 15.90 1.56
C ASP A 130 -12.07 14.46 1.78
N VAL A 131 -12.49 13.85 0.67
CA VAL A 131 -12.76 12.42 0.53
C VAL A 131 -11.85 11.89 -0.57
N VAL A 132 -11.07 10.85 -0.26
CA VAL A 132 -10.30 10.11 -1.26
C VAL A 132 -10.82 8.69 -1.29
N GLU A 133 -11.20 8.21 -2.47
CA GLU A 133 -11.71 6.85 -2.70
C GLU A 133 -10.87 6.16 -3.76
N ALA A 134 -10.51 4.90 -3.52
CA ALA A 134 -9.94 4.03 -4.54
C ALA A 134 -10.95 2.92 -4.88
N VAL A 135 -11.11 2.68 -6.18
CA VAL A 135 -12.00 1.64 -6.73
C VAL A 135 -11.16 0.65 -7.49
N PHE A 136 -11.16 -0.60 -7.02
CA PHE A 136 -10.41 -1.70 -7.62
C PHE A 136 -11.35 -2.53 -8.49
N ASP A 137 -10.95 -2.78 -9.76
CA ASP A 137 -11.71 -3.49 -10.79
C ASP A 137 -13.18 -3.05 -10.90
N GLY A 138 -13.44 -1.77 -10.69
CA GLY A 138 -14.77 -1.17 -10.74
C GLY A 138 -15.73 -1.60 -9.62
N ALA A 139 -15.31 -2.45 -8.68
CA ALA A 139 -16.17 -3.10 -7.69
C ALA A 139 -15.73 -2.87 -6.23
N THR A 140 -14.49 -3.23 -5.87
CA THR A 140 -14.03 -3.16 -4.49
C THR A 140 -13.59 -1.73 -4.16
N ARG A 141 -14.15 -1.15 -3.09
CA ARG A 141 -13.94 0.25 -2.73
C ARG A 141 -13.33 0.40 -1.35
N VAL A 142 -12.42 1.34 -1.22
CA VAL A 142 -11.89 1.82 0.05
C VAL A 142 -11.84 3.35 0.01
N ALA A 143 -12.21 4.01 1.10
CA ALA A 143 -12.23 5.47 1.15
C ALA A 143 -11.71 5.98 2.49
N VAL A 144 -11.12 7.16 2.46
CA VAL A 144 -10.76 7.94 3.62
C VAL A 144 -11.41 9.32 3.55
N HIS A 145 -11.88 9.79 4.69
CA HIS A 145 -12.43 11.13 4.84
C HIS A 145 -11.66 11.86 5.94
N ARG A 146 -11.19 13.07 5.64
CA ARG A 146 -10.59 13.94 6.65
C ARG A 146 -11.64 14.87 7.24
N PRO A 147 -11.92 14.80 8.55
CA PRO A 147 -12.91 15.67 9.17
C PRO A 147 -12.48 17.16 9.09
N PRO A 148 -13.42 18.10 9.26
CA PRO A 148 -13.08 19.51 9.37
C PRO A 148 -12.11 19.74 10.54
N THR A 149 -11.22 20.71 10.38
CA THR A 149 -10.36 21.12 11.49
C THR A 149 -11.22 21.69 12.61
N PRO A 150 -11.05 21.25 13.88
CA PRO A 150 -11.79 21.84 14.99
C PRO A 150 -11.55 23.34 15.02
N THR A 151 -12.61 24.12 15.07
CA THR A 151 -12.54 25.56 15.39
C THR A 151 -12.14 25.70 16.86
N ARG A 152 -11.01 26.37 17.12
CA ARG A 152 -10.60 26.75 18.44
C ARG A 152 -11.45 27.91 18.96
#